data_d0ace17dda7273d2cf5292f68bb90a95
#
_entry.id   d0ace17dda7273d2cf5292f68bb90a95
#
_cell.length_a   1.000
_cell.length_b   1.000
_cell.length_c   1.000
_cell.angle_alpha   90.00
_cell.angle_beta   90.00
_cell.angle_gamma   90.00
#
_symmetry.space_group_name_H-M   'P 1'
#
loop_
_entity.id
_entity.type
_entity.pdbx_description
1 polymer ?
#
loop_
_entity_poly.entity_id
_entity_poly.type
_entity_poly.pdbx_seq_one_letter_code
_entity_poly.pdbx_strand_id
1 'polypeptide(L)'
;PDKFFEKGMQMLVDGADEQKLVKQMKSEIASMKARHESQQGAVQGWVNLAPAMGMIGTLIGLVLMLGNMGDPKSIGPAMAVALLTTLYGAFVANVMFMPIVGKLEYYSAYEVVYREMVLEGLRGIARSESPRNIQDQMASALPPKLQSKFEVAA
;
A
#
# COMPACT_ATOMS: atom_id res chain seq x y z
N PRO A 1 -19.37 -5.21 11.50
CA PRO A 1 -18.74 -4.73 12.74
C PRO A 1 -17.23 -4.74 12.58
N ASP A 2 -16.58 -3.62 12.90
CA ASP A 2 -15.13 -3.51 12.81
C ASP A 2 -14.50 -4.20 14.02
N LYS A 3 -13.82 -5.31 13.78
CA LYS A 3 -13.16 -6.11 14.84
C LYS A 3 -12.13 -5.30 15.65
N PHE A 4 -11.52 -4.30 15.05
CA PHE A 4 -10.58 -3.41 15.71
C PHE A 4 -11.29 -2.54 16.76
N PHE A 5 -12.44 -1.94 16.37
CA PHE A 5 -13.28 -1.18 17.29
C PHE A 5 -13.87 -2.05 18.40
N GLU A 6 -14.42 -3.23 18.05
CA GLU A 6 -14.99 -4.17 19.05
C GLU A 6 -13.95 -4.56 20.11
N LYS A 7 -12.72 -4.86 19.67
CA LYS A 7 -11.63 -5.19 20.59
C LYS A 7 -11.27 -4.03 21.52
N GLY A 8 -11.20 -2.81 20.98
CA GLY A 8 -10.94 -1.62 21.79
C GLY A 8 -12.05 -1.37 22.81
N MET A 9 -13.31 -1.51 22.42
CA MET A 9 -14.46 -1.40 23.31
C MET A 9 -14.44 -2.50 24.39
N GLN A 10 -14.12 -3.74 24.03
CA GLN A 10 -14.01 -4.83 25.00
C GLN A 10 -12.93 -4.55 26.06
N MET A 11 -11.79 -4.01 25.64
CA MET A 11 -10.74 -3.61 26.59
C MET A 11 -11.21 -2.53 27.58
N LEU A 12 -12.03 -1.58 27.12
CA LEU A 12 -12.60 -0.55 28.02
C LEU A 12 -13.61 -1.17 28.99
N VAL A 13 -14.46 -2.08 28.54
CA VAL A 13 -15.42 -2.81 29.39
C VAL A 13 -14.68 -3.65 30.44
N ASP A 14 -13.56 -4.25 30.08
CA ASP A 14 -12.71 -5.03 30.96
C ASP A 14 -11.88 -4.15 31.92
N GLY A 15 -12.05 -2.84 31.92
CA GLY A 15 -11.39 -1.90 32.81
C GLY A 15 -9.91 -1.67 32.51
N ALA A 16 -9.51 -1.81 31.24
CA ALA A 16 -8.13 -1.52 30.83
C ALA A 16 -7.84 -0.01 30.99
N ASP A 17 -6.66 0.30 31.54
CA ASP A 17 -6.13 1.65 31.62
C ASP A 17 -5.85 2.23 30.22
N GLU A 18 -5.99 3.55 30.09
CA GLU A 18 -5.74 4.29 28.82
C GLU A 18 -4.39 3.92 28.22
N GLN A 19 -3.32 3.87 29.02
CA GLN A 19 -1.98 3.57 28.52
C GLN A 19 -1.88 2.17 27.92
N LYS A 20 -2.51 1.19 28.56
CA LYS A 20 -2.56 -0.20 28.08
C LYS A 20 -3.37 -0.30 26.79
N LEU A 21 -4.54 0.36 26.73
CA LEU A 21 -5.37 0.44 25.53
C LEU A 21 -4.58 1.00 24.36
N VAL A 22 -4.02 2.21 24.50
CA VAL A 22 -3.26 2.90 23.46
C VAL A 22 -2.08 2.08 23.00
N LYS A 23 -1.31 1.50 23.91
CA LYS A 23 -0.14 0.66 23.59
C LYS A 23 -0.55 -0.55 22.75
N GLN A 24 -1.62 -1.25 23.15
CA GLN A 24 -2.07 -2.45 22.45
C GLN A 24 -2.65 -2.13 21.07
N MET A 25 -3.48 -1.10 20.98
CA MET A 25 -4.09 -0.70 19.72
C MET A 25 -3.05 -0.16 18.72
N LYS A 26 -2.07 0.64 19.18
CA LYS A 26 -0.93 1.08 18.34
C LYS A 26 -0.08 -0.09 17.85
N SER A 27 0.16 -1.08 18.69
CA SER A 27 0.88 -2.30 18.30
C SER A 27 0.13 -3.05 17.20
N GLU A 28 -1.19 -3.09 17.25
CA GLU A 28 -2.02 -3.74 16.24
C GLU A 28 -1.99 -2.97 14.90
N ILE A 29 -2.06 -1.64 14.94
CA ILE A 29 -1.89 -0.78 13.75
C ILE A 29 -0.52 -1.01 13.13
N ALA A 30 0.55 -1.02 13.93
CA ALA A 30 1.91 -1.26 13.44
C ALA A 30 2.06 -2.65 12.80
N SER A 31 1.49 -3.69 13.42
CA SER A 31 1.52 -5.05 12.89
C SER A 31 0.74 -5.18 11.57
N MET A 32 -0.40 -4.49 11.45
CA MET A 32 -1.16 -4.41 10.21
C MET A 32 -0.34 -3.74 9.11
N LYS A 33 0.25 -2.57 9.41
CA LYS A 33 1.08 -1.81 8.48
C LYS A 33 2.26 -2.65 7.97
N ALA A 34 2.96 -3.34 8.87
CA ALA A 34 4.07 -4.24 8.50
C ALA A 34 3.64 -5.38 7.56
N ARG A 35 2.45 -5.95 7.77
CA ARG A 35 1.89 -6.97 6.85
C ARG A 35 1.58 -6.38 5.48
N HIS A 36 0.99 -5.19 5.42
CA HIS A 36 0.69 -4.50 4.16
C HIS A 36 1.98 -4.16 3.40
N GLU A 37 2.99 -3.62 4.08
CA GLU A 37 4.30 -3.33 3.50
C GLU A 37 4.99 -4.58 2.95
N SER A 38 4.90 -5.71 3.65
CA SER A 38 5.42 -6.99 3.15
C SER A 38 4.72 -7.46 1.88
N GLN A 39 3.39 -7.32 1.81
CA GLN A 39 2.62 -7.68 0.61
C GLN A 39 2.88 -6.74 -0.56
N GLN A 40 2.96 -5.44 -0.29
CA GLN A 40 3.33 -4.41 -1.28
C GLN A 40 4.74 -4.64 -1.82
N GLY A 41 5.69 -4.99 -0.93
CA GLY A 41 7.05 -5.34 -1.31
C GLY A 41 7.15 -6.52 -2.27
N ALA A 42 6.30 -7.53 -2.10
CA ALA A 42 6.24 -8.65 -3.04
C ALA A 42 5.80 -8.22 -4.45
N VAL A 43 4.79 -7.35 -4.55
CA VAL A 43 4.34 -6.82 -5.85
C VAL A 43 5.36 -5.84 -6.43
N GLN A 44 5.98 -5.01 -5.58
CA GLN A 44 7.07 -4.11 -5.98
C GLN A 44 8.27 -4.88 -6.55
N GLY A 45 8.53 -6.08 -6.04
CA GLY A 45 9.53 -6.99 -6.59
C GLY A 45 9.29 -7.28 -8.08
N TRP A 46 8.05 -7.49 -8.49
CA TRP A 46 7.70 -7.69 -9.90
C TRP A 46 7.88 -6.43 -10.75
N VAL A 47 7.59 -5.24 -10.20
CA VAL A 47 7.87 -3.95 -10.89
C VAL A 47 9.35 -3.83 -11.23
N ASN A 48 10.23 -4.25 -10.33
CA ASN A 48 11.68 -4.17 -10.53
C ASN A 48 12.21 -5.30 -11.42
N LEU A 49 11.64 -6.50 -11.30
CA LEU A 49 12.10 -7.69 -12.02
C LEU A 49 11.72 -7.67 -13.50
N ALA A 50 10.52 -7.18 -13.86
CA ALA A 50 10.04 -7.23 -15.23
C ALA A 50 10.93 -6.47 -16.23
N PRO A 51 11.41 -5.23 -15.95
CA PRO A 51 12.36 -4.55 -16.84
C PRO A 51 13.73 -5.26 -16.88
N ALA A 52 14.18 -5.84 -15.76
CA ALA A 52 15.44 -6.59 -15.73
C ALA A 52 15.37 -7.82 -16.66
N MET A 53 14.25 -8.54 -16.66
CA MET A 53 14.02 -9.64 -17.60
C MET A 53 13.94 -9.17 -19.04
N GLY A 54 13.38 -7.97 -19.29
CA GLY A 54 13.41 -7.31 -20.59
C GLY A 54 14.84 -7.03 -21.09
N MET A 55 15.71 -6.54 -20.21
CA MET A 55 17.12 -6.32 -20.54
C MET A 55 17.87 -7.61 -20.87
N ILE A 56 17.60 -8.68 -20.12
CA ILE A 56 18.17 -10.01 -20.43
C ILE A 56 17.74 -10.46 -21.82
N GLY A 57 16.46 -10.29 -22.17
CA GLY A 57 15.97 -10.61 -23.50
C GLY A 57 16.65 -9.78 -24.61
N THR A 58 16.96 -8.50 -24.35
CA THR A 58 17.74 -7.66 -25.29
C THR A 58 19.13 -8.23 -25.51
N LEU A 59 19.83 -8.62 -24.44
CA LEU A 59 21.17 -9.19 -24.56
C LEU A 59 21.15 -10.51 -25.36
N ILE A 60 20.16 -11.37 -25.12
CA ILE A 60 19.98 -12.60 -25.90
C ILE A 60 19.76 -12.28 -27.38
N GLY A 61 18.88 -11.32 -27.68
CA GLY A 61 18.62 -10.89 -29.07
C GLY A 61 19.87 -10.35 -29.77
N LEU A 62 20.70 -9.56 -29.04
CA LEU A 62 21.96 -9.04 -29.57
C LEU A 62 23.00 -10.16 -29.80
N VAL A 63 23.08 -11.14 -28.90
CA VAL A 63 23.98 -12.30 -29.08
C VAL A 63 23.58 -13.10 -30.31
N LEU A 64 22.27 -13.33 -30.52
CA LEU A 64 21.76 -14.01 -31.71
C LEU A 64 22.06 -13.22 -32.99
N MET A 65 21.91 -11.90 -32.96
CA MET A 65 22.24 -11.03 -34.07
C MET A 65 23.73 -11.11 -34.45
N LEU A 66 24.61 -11.00 -33.44
CA LEU A 66 26.06 -11.06 -33.63
C LEU A 66 26.53 -12.46 -34.12
N GLY A 67 25.89 -13.52 -33.65
CA GLY A 67 26.17 -14.89 -34.10
C GLY A 67 25.85 -15.16 -35.56
N ASN A 68 24.95 -14.36 -36.15
CA ASN A 68 24.49 -14.52 -37.54
C ASN A 68 24.86 -13.34 -38.44
N MET A 69 25.89 -12.59 -38.14
CA MET A 69 26.32 -11.41 -38.94
C MET A 69 26.67 -11.73 -40.39
N GLY A 70 26.93 -12.99 -40.71
CA GLY A 70 27.18 -13.42 -42.08
C GLY A 70 25.93 -13.44 -43.00
N ASP A 71 24.73 -13.40 -42.41
CA ASP A 71 23.46 -13.33 -43.15
C ASP A 71 22.70 -12.05 -42.81
N PRO A 72 22.72 -11.03 -43.74
CA PRO A 72 22.00 -9.76 -43.49
C PRO A 72 20.49 -9.92 -43.25
N LYS A 73 19.86 -10.98 -43.73
CA LYS A 73 18.43 -11.22 -43.56
C LYS A 73 18.04 -11.63 -42.10
N SER A 74 18.99 -12.16 -41.33
CA SER A 74 18.76 -12.60 -39.94
C SER A 74 18.90 -11.43 -38.94
N ILE A 75 19.55 -10.34 -39.31
CA ILE A 75 19.82 -9.20 -38.43
C ILE A 75 18.52 -8.53 -37.97
N GLY A 76 17.61 -8.25 -38.91
CA GLY A 76 16.33 -7.59 -38.64
C GLY A 76 15.46 -8.32 -37.63
N PRO A 77 15.14 -9.59 -37.83
CA PRO A 77 14.37 -10.38 -36.87
C PRO A 77 15.01 -10.47 -35.46
N ALA A 78 16.33 -10.66 -35.35
CA ALA A 78 17.03 -10.72 -34.09
C ALA A 78 16.96 -9.38 -33.31
N MET A 79 17.10 -8.26 -34.04
CA MET A 79 16.95 -6.92 -33.44
C MET A 79 15.53 -6.64 -33.02
N ALA A 80 14.52 -7.08 -33.77
CA ALA A 80 13.12 -6.96 -33.42
C ALA A 80 12.80 -7.71 -32.09
N VAL A 81 13.32 -8.94 -31.91
CA VAL A 81 13.18 -9.69 -30.66
C VAL A 81 13.81 -8.93 -29.50
N ALA A 82 15.01 -8.40 -29.66
CA ALA A 82 15.68 -7.62 -28.63
C ALA A 82 14.85 -6.39 -28.16
N LEU A 83 14.29 -5.64 -29.10
CA LEU A 83 13.48 -4.46 -28.80
C LEU A 83 12.14 -4.83 -28.17
N LEU A 84 11.47 -5.88 -28.67
CA LEU A 84 10.19 -6.34 -28.16
C LEU A 84 10.28 -6.83 -26.70
N THR A 85 11.34 -7.51 -26.35
CA THR A 85 11.51 -8.01 -24.95
C THR A 85 11.64 -6.86 -23.95
N THR A 86 12.36 -5.80 -24.32
CA THR A 86 12.45 -4.58 -23.49
C THR A 86 11.09 -3.88 -23.39
N LEU A 87 10.36 -3.76 -24.52
CA LEU A 87 9.03 -3.18 -24.53
C LEU A 87 8.08 -3.93 -23.60
N TYR A 88 8.06 -5.26 -23.68
CA TYR A 88 7.19 -6.08 -22.82
C TYR A 88 7.60 -5.97 -21.34
N GLY A 89 8.88 -5.99 -21.01
CA GLY A 89 9.36 -5.80 -19.66
C GLY A 89 8.91 -4.47 -19.06
N ALA A 90 9.08 -3.38 -19.82
CA ALA A 90 8.65 -2.04 -19.41
C ALA A 90 7.12 -1.93 -19.30
N PHE A 91 6.38 -2.52 -20.23
CA PHE A 91 4.91 -2.51 -20.23
C PHE A 91 4.36 -3.23 -19.00
N VAL A 92 4.82 -4.43 -18.72
CA VAL A 92 4.38 -5.24 -17.57
C VAL A 92 4.67 -4.50 -16.27
N ALA A 93 5.86 -3.93 -16.11
CA ALA A 93 6.23 -3.18 -14.91
C ALA A 93 5.35 -1.96 -14.69
N ASN A 94 5.28 -1.07 -15.69
CA ASN A 94 4.73 0.27 -15.51
C ASN A 94 3.22 0.34 -15.73
N VAL A 95 2.67 -0.49 -16.62
CA VAL A 95 1.24 -0.46 -16.95
C VAL A 95 0.43 -1.44 -16.11
N MET A 96 1.02 -2.59 -15.75
CA MET A 96 0.31 -3.61 -14.96
C MET A 96 0.61 -3.53 -13.46
N PHE A 97 1.87 -3.68 -13.06
CA PHE A 97 2.21 -3.83 -11.65
C PHE A 97 2.29 -2.52 -10.88
N MET A 98 2.84 -1.45 -11.46
CA MET A 98 2.98 -0.18 -10.75
C MET A 98 1.64 0.44 -10.30
N PRO A 99 0.56 0.44 -11.09
CA PRO A 99 -0.75 0.89 -10.63
C PRO A 99 -1.33 0.04 -9.50
N ILE A 100 -1.03 -1.27 -9.48
CA ILE A 100 -1.48 -2.18 -8.42
C ILE A 100 -0.79 -1.80 -7.10
N VAL A 101 0.53 -1.59 -7.14
CA VAL A 101 1.29 -1.14 -5.95
C VAL A 101 0.72 0.16 -5.41
N GLY A 102 0.57 1.17 -6.27
CA GLY A 102 0.02 2.47 -5.85
C GLY A 102 -1.38 2.37 -5.24
N LYS A 103 -2.21 1.47 -5.75
CA LYS A 103 -3.54 1.23 -5.18
C LYS A 103 -3.48 0.54 -3.81
N LEU A 104 -2.59 -0.43 -3.64
CA LEU A 104 -2.38 -1.09 -2.35
C LEU A 104 -1.85 -0.12 -1.29
N GLU A 105 -0.90 0.74 -1.65
CA GLU A 105 -0.37 1.79 -0.77
C GLU A 105 -1.47 2.78 -0.35
N TYR A 106 -2.29 3.22 -1.31
CA TYR A 106 -3.40 4.12 -1.05
C TYR A 106 -4.39 3.53 -0.03
N TYR A 107 -4.81 2.27 -0.22
CA TYR A 107 -5.74 1.62 0.71
C TYR A 107 -5.11 1.35 2.07
N SER A 108 -3.83 0.99 2.11
CA SER A 108 -3.11 0.80 3.37
C SER A 108 -3.04 2.11 4.17
N ALA A 109 -2.70 3.22 3.52
CA ALA A 109 -2.68 4.54 4.15
C ALA A 109 -4.07 4.95 4.68
N TYR A 110 -5.13 4.70 3.89
CA TYR A 110 -6.50 4.99 4.30
C TYR A 110 -6.92 4.18 5.53
N GLU A 111 -6.58 2.89 5.57
CA GLU A 111 -6.88 2.01 6.71
C GLU A 111 -6.14 2.45 7.99
N VAL A 112 -4.89 2.90 7.87
CA VAL A 112 -4.13 3.44 9.01
C VAL A 112 -4.83 4.67 9.58
N VAL A 113 -5.18 5.64 8.73
CA VAL A 113 -5.90 6.86 9.16
C VAL A 113 -7.22 6.52 9.85
N TYR A 114 -7.99 5.58 9.28
CA TYR A 114 -9.24 5.12 9.89
C TYR A 114 -9.03 4.52 11.28
N ARG A 115 -8.03 3.66 11.45
CA ARG A 115 -7.73 3.03 12.75
C ARG A 115 -7.19 4.01 13.79
N GLU A 116 -6.39 5.00 13.35
CA GLU A 116 -5.94 6.07 14.23
C GLU A 116 -7.12 6.92 14.71
N MET A 117 -8.06 7.25 13.82
CA MET A 117 -9.29 7.95 14.19
C MET A 117 -10.11 7.16 15.21
N VAL A 118 -10.27 5.85 15.01
CA VAL A 118 -10.97 4.97 15.96
C VAL A 118 -10.25 4.92 17.30
N LEU A 119 -8.91 4.86 17.29
CA LEU A 119 -8.11 4.87 18.52
C LEU A 119 -8.28 6.17 19.31
N GLU A 120 -8.31 7.33 18.65
CA GLU A 120 -8.56 8.59 19.36
C GLU A 120 -9.96 8.65 19.95
N GLY A 121 -10.98 8.11 19.26
CA GLY A 121 -12.32 7.96 19.82
C GLY A 121 -12.35 7.08 21.09
N LEU A 122 -11.70 5.92 21.05
CA LEU A 122 -11.61 5.01 22.19
C LEU A 122 -10.83 5.64 23.37
N ARG A 123 -9.80 6.41 23.07
CA ARG A 123 -9.02 7.16 24.06
C ARG A 123 -9.85 8.23 24.75
N GLY A 124 -10.67 8.98 24.00
CA GLY A 124 -11.59 9.96 24.57
C GLY A 124 -12.62 9.31 25.51
N ILE A 125 -13.14 8.13 25.14
CA ILE A 125 -14.04 7.35 26.01
C ILE A 125 -13.32 6.93 27.30
N ALA A 126 -12.07 6.41 27.19
CA ALA A 126 -11.26 6.02 28.34
C ALA A 126 -11.05 7.16 29.35
N ARG A 127 -10.95 8.40 28.85
CA ARG A 127 -10.80 9.63 29.63
C ARG A 127 -12.11 10.21 30.13
N SER A 128 -13.23 9.61 29.78
CA SER A 128 -14.57 10.16 30.09
C SER A 128 -14.76 11.58 29.55
N GLU A 129 -14.20 11.86 28.38
CA GLU A 129 -14.36 13.16 27.71
C GLU A 129 -15.79 13.37 27.19
N SER A 130 -16.19 14.62 26.98
CA SER A 130 -17.50 14.93 26.43
C SER A 130 -17.62 14.41 24.99
N PRO A 131 -18.81 13.96 24.55
CA PRO A 131 -19.02 13.44 23.19
C PRO A 131 -18.56 14.41 22.10
N ARG A 132 -18.72 15.72 22.33
CA ARG A 132 -18.31 16.76 21.36
C ARG A 132 -16.78 16.82 21.22
N ASN A 133 -16.04 16.75 22.34
CA ASN A 133 -14.58 16.73 22.30
C ASN A 133 -14.05 15.47 21.56
N ILE A 134 -14.67 14.32 21.82
CA ILE A 134 -14.30 13.08 21.14
C ILE A 134 -14.52 13.21 19.62
N GLN A 135 -15.65 13.80 19.21
CA GLN A 135 -15.97 14.03 17.82
C GLN A 135 -14.96 14.96 17.15
N ASP A 136 -14.59 16.06 17.80
CA ASP A 136 -13.59 17.03 17.31
C ASP A 136 -12.21 16.36 17.16
N GLN A 137 -11.80 15.55 18.14
CA GLN A 137 -10.55 14.80 18.08
C GLN A 137 -10.54 13.77 16.95
N MET A 138 -11.61 13.02 16.78
CA MET A 138 -11.75 12.07 15.66
C MET A 138 -11.72 12.79 14.31
N ALA A 139 -12.40 13.93 14.21
CA ALA A 139 -12.42 14.74 12.98
C ALA A 139 -11.03 15.28 12.63
N SER A 140 -10.20 15.62 13.63
CA SER A 140 -8.83 16.14 13.40
C SER A 140 -7.90 15.12 12.74
N ALA A 141 -8.16 13.83 12.89
CA ALA A 141 -7.41 12.76 12.22
C ALA A 141 -7.76 12.63 10.72
N LEU A 142 -8.85 13.26 10.27
CA LEU A 142 -9.30 13.20 8.88
C LEU A 142 -8.67 14.31 8.02
N PRO A 143 -8.48 14.08 6.72
CA PRO A 143 -8.11 15.12 5.78
C PRO A 143 -9.13 16.27 5.77
N PRO A 144 -8.72 17.55 5.58
CA PRO A 144 -9.60 18.72 5.68
C PRO A 144 -10.89 18.66 4.86
N LYS A 145 -10.84 17.99 3.69
CA LYS A 145 -12.03 17.78 2.83
C LYS A 145 -13.09 16.85 3.44
N LEU A 146 -12.72 16.00 4.38
CA LEU A 146 -13.64 15.09 5.06
C LEU A 146 -14.11 15.65 6.39
N GLN A 147 -13.33 16.53 7.03
CA GLN A 147 -13.70 17.20 8.27
C GLN A 147 -15.00 18.02 8.12
N SER A 148 -15.13 18.77 7.03
CA SER A 148 -16.34 19.58 6.75
C SER A 148 -17.61 18.76 6.61
N LYS A 149 -17.51 17.48 6.22
CA LYS A 149 -18.69 16.58 6.15
C LYS A 149 -19.07 16.01 7.53
N PHE A 150 -18.12 15.94 8.44
CA PHE A 150 -18.35 15.48 9.80
C PHE A 150 -19.06 16.55 10.65
N GLU A 151 -18.72 17.82 10.45
CA GLU A 151 -19.37 18.97 11.12
C GLU A 151 -20.84 19.15 10.71
N VAL A 152 -21.20 18.79 9.47
CA VAL A 152 -22.58 18.91 8.96
C VAL A 152 -23.49 17.77 9.44
N ALA A 153 -22.93 16.66 9.91
CA ALA A 153 -23.68 15.48 10.36
C ALA A 153 -23.95 15.46 11.88
N ALA A 154 -23.48 16.46 12.63
CA ALA A 154 -23.68 16.68 14.06
C ALA A 154 -24.73 17.76 14.34
#